data_af6a2d0d347dbfb1ae501e82ada4c25a
#
_entry.id   af6a2d0d347dbfb1ae501e82ada4c25a
#
_cell.length_a   1.000
_cell.length_b   1.000
_cell.length_c   1.000
_cell.angle_alpha   90.00
_cell.angle_beta   90.00
_cell.angle_gamma   90.00
#
_symmetry.space_group_name_H-M   'P 1'
#
loop_
_entity.id
_entity.type
_entity.pdbx_description
1 polymer ?
#
loop_
_entity_poly.entity_id
_entity_poly.type
_entity_poly.pdbx_seq_one_letter_code
_entity_poly.pdbx_strand_id
1 'polypeptide(L)'
;ALSSAASDVYKRQGLLTNLDDLFTMKEWRSYWQTQNLRQYMSKSSAPVGRMLPVAISWPLLSDFIYTTDEVIKGKSDNAANFRFAHAETVIPFVALIGIEGTDVQVVVPDSVSKYWKDYEISPMAANVQWIFYHDKARGVWVKILLNEKEAKLPIATSRFPYYPWE
;
A
#
# COMPACT_ATOMS: atom_id res chain seq x y z
N ALA A 1 11.42 11.21 -11.18
CA ALA A 1 11.96 10.78 -9.90
C ALA A 1 13.12 9.84 -10.15
N LEU A 2 14.32 10.22 -9.73
CA LEU A 2 15.42 9.28 -9.65
C LEU A 2 14.95 8.13 -8.77
N SER A 3 14.98 6.92 -9.28
CA SER A 3 14.57 5.76 -8.48
C SER A 3 15.40 5.71 -7.20
N SER A 4 14.81 5.27 -6.11
CA SER A 4 15.53 5.07 -4.84
C SER A 4 16.79 4.22 -5.02
N ALA A 5 16.76 3.27 -5.96
CA ALA A 5 17.91 2.45 -6.35
C ALA A 5 19.06 3.27 -6.93
N ALA A 6 18.80 4.25 -7.81
CA ALA A 6 19.83 5.12 -8.33
C ALA A 6 20.43 5.99 -7.21
N SER A 7 19.63 6.52 -6.31
CA SER A 7 20.10 7.27 -5.13
C SER A 7 21.00 6.42 -4.25
N ASP A 8 20.67 5.14 -4.01
CA ASP A 8 21.49 4.24 -3.22
C ASP A 8 22.82 3.89 -3.89
N VAL A 9 22.84 3.73 -5.20
CA VAL A 9 24.07 3.52 -5.95
C VAL A 9 25.02 4.71 -5.80
N TYR A 10 24.51 5.93 -5.94
CA TYR A 10 25.31 7.14 -5.79
C TYR A 10 25.84 7.30 -4.35
N LYS A 11 25.02 7.02 -3.35
CA LYS A 11 25.47 7.06 -1.93
C LYS A 11 26.58 6.07 -1.66
N ARG A 12 26.49 4.84 -2.16
CA ARG A 12 27.53 3.81 -1.99
C ARG A 12 28.83 4.14 -2.69
N GLN A 13 28.79 4.94 -3.75
CA GLN A 13 29.98 5.35 -4.48
C GLN A 13 30.68 6.57 -3.85
N GLY A 14 30.17 7.11 -2.75
CA GLY A 14 30.76 8.27 -2.08
C GLY A 14 30.75 9.55 -2.92
N LEU A 15 29.92 9.58 -3.97
CA LEU A 15 29.87 10.67 -4.94
C LEU A 15 28.90 11.79 -4.53
N LEU A 16 28.09 11.58 -3.51
CA LEU A 16 27.12 12.56 -3.05
C LEU A 16 27.73 13.45 -1.96
N THR A 17 27.93 14.70 -2.28
CA THR A 17 27.98 15.75 -1.29
C THR A 17 26.66 15.76 -0.54
N ASN A 18 26.69 15.82 0.78
CA ASN A 18 25.47 15.98 1.57
C ASN A 18 24.84 17.34 1.22
N LEU A 19 23.68 17.29 0.58
CA LEU A 19 22.92 18.48 0.19
C LEU A 19 21.81 18.82 1.21
N ASP A 20 21.71 18.05 2.29
CA ASP A 20 20.67 18.23 3.29
C ASP A 20 20.74 19.61 3.96
N ASP A 21 21.95 20.16 4.09
CA ASP A 21 22.20 21.49 4.67
C ASP A 21 21.80 22.67 3.75
N LEU A 22 21.48 22.42 2.47
CA LEU A 22 21.03 23.44 1.54
C LEU A 22 19.58 23.88 1.78
N PHE A 23 18.83 23.06 2.51
CA PHE A 23 17.41 23.33 2.76
C PHE A 23 17.12 23.34 4.25
N THR A 24 16.28 24.26 4.66
CA THR A 24 15.74 24.26 6.02
C THR A 24 14.72 23.15 6.20
N MET A 25 14.49 22.70 7.44
CA MET A 25 13.44 21.72 7.76
C MET A 25 12.05 22.18 7.31
N LYS A 26 11.81 23.48 7.25
CA LYS A 26 10.54 24.04 6.75
C LYS A 26 10.40 23.81 5.25
N GLU A 27 11.46 24.00 4.48
CA GLU A 27 11.47 23.76 3.03
C GLU A 27 11.34 22.28 2.72
N TRP A 28 12.06 21.41 3.41
CA TRP A 28 11.90 19.96 3.30
C TRP A 28 10.46 19.52 3.58
N ARG A 29 9.86 20.05 4.64
CA ARG A 29 8.46 19.76 4.96
C ARG A 29 7.51 20.23 3.87
N SER A 30 7.69 21.43 3.33
CA SER A 30 6.86 21.98 2.27
C SER A 30 6.99 21.16 0.97
N TYR A 31 8.22 20.77 0.64
CA TYR A 31 8.48 19.87 -0.49
C TYR A 31 7.76 18.54 -0.32
N TRP A 32 7.93 17.90 0.83
CA TRP A 32 7.25 16.64 1.11
C TRP A 32 5.72 16.81 1.04
N GLN A 33 5.14 17.83 1.63
CA GLN A 33 3.69 18.06 1.58
C GLN A 33 3.18 18.17 0.14
N THR A 34 3.93 18.80 -0.75
CA THR A 34 3.59 18.91 -2.16
C THR A 34 3.64 17.54 -2.86
N GLN A 35 4.68 16.74 -2.61
CA GLN A 35 4.79 15.40 -3.17
C GLN A 35 3.70 14.47 -2.61
N ASN A 36 3.46 14.53 -1.31
CA ASN A 36 2.41 13.76 -0.64
C ASN A 36 1.02 14.07 -1.22
N LEU A 37 0.70 15.35 -1.42
CA LEU A 37 -0.55 15.76 -2.06
C LEU A 37 -0.66 15.21 -3.48
N ARG A 38 0.42 15.28 -4.27
CA ARG A 38 0.47 14.71 -5.62
C ARG A 38 0.20 13.20 -5.62
N GLN A 39 0.85 12.45 -4.71
CA GLN A 39 0.62 11.01 -4.57
C GLN A 39 -0.83 10.70 -4.19
N TYR A 40 -1.36 11.43 -3.21
CA TYR A 40 -2.74 11.29 -2.78
C TYR A 40 -3.73 11.50 -3.91
N MET A 41 -3.60 12.60 -4.66
CA MET A 41 -4.52 12.96 -5.74
C MET A 41 -4.45 12.00 -6.94
N SER A 42 -3.26 11.49 -7.25
CA SER A 42 -3.04 10.68 -8.44
C SER A 42 -3.15 9.17 -8.22
N LYS A 43 -3.07 8.68 -6.97
CA LYS A 43 -2.96 7.26 -6.67
C LYS A 43 -3.92 6.76 -5.59
N SER A 44 -4.51 7.64 -4.79
CA SER A 44 -5.41 7.26 -3.70
C SER A 44 -6.85 7.68 -3.96
N SER A 45 -7.70 7.58 -2.95
CA SER A 45 -9.14 7.84 -2.98
C SER A 45 -9.52 9.32 -2.89
N ALA A 46 -8.67 10.21 -3.39
CA ALA A 46 -8.96 11.64 -3.42
C ALA A 46 -10.32 11.91 -4.09
N PRO A 47 -11.20 12.73 -3.47
CA PRO A 47 -12.56 12.97 -4.01
C PRO A 47 -12.55 13.51 -5.45
N VAL A 48 -11.56 14.30 -5.82
CA VAL A 48 -11.41 14.85 -7.17
C VAL A 48 -11.19 13.76 -8.22
N GLY A 49 -10.55 12.66 -7.86
CA GLY A 49 -10.27 11.52 -8.76
C GLY A 49 -11.46 10.58 -8.95
N ARG A 50 -12.56 10.76 -8.22
CA ARG A 50 -13.76 9.92 -8.29
C ARG A 50 -13.46 8.43 -8.29
N MET A 51 -12.54 7.98 -7.43
CA MET A 51 -12.07 6.59 -7.31
C MET A 51 -11.36 6.03 -8.55
N LEU A 52 -11.18 6.79 -9.62
CA LEU A 52 -10.52 6.29 -10.84
C LEU A 52 -9.08 5.82 -10.60
N PRO A 53 -8.23 6.54 -9.84
CA PRO A 53 -6.89 6.06 -9.54
C PRO A 53 -6.88 4.73 -8.77
N VAL A 54 -7.86 4.52 -7.91
CA VAL A 54 -8.00 3.29 -7.12
C VAL A 54 -8.51 2.14 -7.99
N ALA A 55 -9.46 2.41 -8.88
CA ALA A 55 -10.06 1.42 -9.77
C ALA A 55 -9.05 0.74 -10.70
N ILE A 56 -7.92 1.36 -11.00
CA ILE A 56 -6.86 0.75 -11.83
C ILE A 56 -6.29 -0.53 -11.20
N SER A 57 -6.44 -0.71 -9.90
CA SER A 57 -5.96 -1.90 -9.17
C SER A 57 -6.94 -3.08 -9.19
N TRP A 58 -8.12 -2.96 -9.80
CA TRP A 58 -9.09 -4.05 -9.90
C TRP A 58 -8.52 -5.33 -10.53
N PRO A 59 -7.78 -5.28 -11.65
CA PRO A 59 -7.20 -6.49 -12.22
C PRO A 59 -6.23 -7.18 -11.27
N LEU A 60 -5.45 -6.42 -10.50
CA LEU A 60 -4.54 -6.98 -9.50
C LEU A 60 -5.31 -7.65 -8.36
N LEU A 61 -6.35 -7.02 -7.84
CA LEU A 61 -7.21 -7.63 -6.81
C LEU A 61 -7.86 -8.92 -7.32
N SER A 62 -8.36 -8.90 -8.54
CA SER A 62 -8.95 -10.09 -9.18
C SER A 62 -7.92 -11.24 -9.30
N ASP A 63 -6.69 -10.93 -9.63
CA ASP A 63 -5.60 -11.91 -9.70
C ASP A 63 -5.23 -12.47 -8.32
N PHE A 64 -5.22 -11.64 -7.27
CA PHE A 64 -5.04 -12.10 -5.89
C PHE A 64 -6.13 -13.08 -5.47
N ILE A 65 -7.39 -12.75 -5.75
CA ILE A 65 -8.54 -13.61 -5.43
C ILE A 65 -8.45 -14.92 -6.23
N TYR A 66 -8.27 -14.82 -7.55
CA TYR A 66 -8.21 -15.98 -8.43
C TYR A 66 -7.09 -16.96 -8.03
N THR A 67 -5.88 -16.46 -7.84
CA THR A 67 -4.74 -17.30 -7.47
C THR A 67 -4.91 -17.93 -6.09
N THR A 68 -5.53 -17.25 -5.15
CA THR A 68 -5.89 -17.81 -3.84
C THR A 68 -6.90 -18.93 -3.97
N ASP A 69 -7.97 -18.69 -4.71
CA ASP A 69 -9.03 -19.67 -4.93
C ASP A 69 -8.50 -20.95 -5.60
N GLU A 70 -7.58 -20.84 -6.54
CA GLU A 70 -6.96 -22.03 -7.19
C GLU A 70 -6.17 -22.88 -6.19
N VAL A 71 -5.48 -22.24 -5.23
CA VAL A 71 -4.79 -22.97 -4.14
C VAL A 71 -5.80 -23.61 -3.19
N ILE A 72 -6.82 -22.88 -2.76
CA ILE A 72 -7.85 -23.39 -1.82
C ILE A 72 -8.60 -24.56 -2.43
N LYS A 73 -8.88 -24.51 -3.72
CA LYS A 73 -9.55 -25.60 -4.48
C LYS A 73 -8.63 -26.78 -4.82
N GLY A 74 -7.36 -26.76 -4.39
CA GLY A 74 -6.38 -27.82 -4.66
C GLY A 74 -5.95 -27.92 -6.12
N LYS A 75 -6.11 -26.86 -6.90
CA LYS A 75 -5.70 -26.81 -8.32
C LYS A 75 -4.29 -26.24 -8.50
N SER A 76 -3.68 -25.74 -7.45
CA SER A 76 -2.32 -25.23 -7.42
C SER A 76 -1.64 -25.61 -6.12
N ASP A 77 -0.38 -26.06 -6.21
CA ASP A 77 0.46 -26.42 -5.06
C ASP A 77 1.38 -25.25 -4.62
N ASN A 78 1.13 -24.04 -5.11
CA ASN A 78 1.94 -22.88 -4.78
C ASN A 78 1.79 -22.52 -3.30
N ALA A 79 2.89 -22.64 -2.55
CA ALA A 79 2.94 -22.23 -1.14
C ALA A 79 2.96 -20.70 -0.97
N ALA A 80 3.44 -19.98 -1.98
CA ALA A 80 3.49 -18.52 -1.98
C ALA A 80 3.48 -17.95 -3.40
N ASN A 81 2.82 -16.81 -3.58
CA ASN A 81 2.81 -16.02 -4.80
C ASN A 81 3.41 -14.64 -4.51
N PHE A 82 4.50 -14.29 -5.16
CA PHE A 82 5.16 -13.00 -5.00
C PHE A 82 4.88 -12.11 -6.21
N ARG A 83 4.55 -10.85 -5.94
CA ARG A 83 4.37 -9.81 -6.95
C ARG A 83 5.23 -8.60 -6.58
N PHE A 84 6.04 -8.16 -7.51
CA PHE A 84 6.94 -7.01 -7.31
C PHE A 84 6.36 -5.80 -8.02
N ALA A 85 6.29 -4.69 -7.31
CA ALA A 85 5.66 -3.48 -7.82
C ALA A 85 6.31 -2.22 -7.22
N HIS A 86 5.80 -1.07 -7.63
CA HIS A 86 6.16 0.24 -7.11
C HIS A 86 5.02 0.87 -6.30
N ALA A 87 5.26 2.02 -5.68
CA ALA A 87 4.25 2.78 -4.95
C ALA A 87 3.00 3.10 -5.80
N GLU A 88 3.18 3.24 -7.12
CA GLU A 88 2.12 3.42 -8.12
C GLU A 88 1.10 2.29 -8.14
N THR A 89 1.47 1.12 -7.68
CA THR A 89 0.59 -0.05 -7.58
C THR A 89 0.15 -0.28 -6.13
N VAL A 90 1.07 -0.13 -5.17
CA VAL A 90 0.78 -0.40 -3.75
C VAL A 90 -0.29 0.56 -3.22
N ILE A 91 -0.13 1.87 -3.45
CA ILE A 91 -1.05 2.89 -2.92
C ILE A 91 -2.50 2.66 -3.38
N PRO A 92 -2.80 2.58 -4.70
CA PRO A 92 -4.17 2.35 -5.14
C PRO A 92 -4.70 0.97 -4.73
N PHE A 93 -3.85 -0.05 -4.65
CA PHE A 93 -4.26 -1.39 -4.24
C PHE A 93 -4.74 -1.43 -2.78
N VAL A 94 -3.98 -0.86 -1.85
CA VAL A 94 -4.38 -0.85 -0.43
C VAL A 94 -5.60 0.05 -0.18
N ALA A 95 -5.74 1.13 -0.94
CA ALA A 95 -6.94 1.96 -0.92
C ALA A 95 -8.16 1.22 -1.50
N LEU A 96 -7.98 0.40 -2.57
CA LEU A 96 -9.05 -0.39 -3.15
C LEU A 96 -9.60 -1.43 -2.17
N ILE A 97 -8.75 -2.13 -1.44
CA ILE A 97 -9.18 -3.12 -0.45
C ILE A 97 -9.63 -2.47 0.86
N GLY A 98 -9.50 -1.15 0.99
CA GLY A 98 -10.01 -0.37 2.11
C GLY A 98 -9.27 -0.60 3.42
N ILE A 99 -7.96 -0.79 3.37
CA ILE A 99 -7.16 -0.86 4.61
C ILE A 99 -7.32 0.45 5.38
N GLU A 100 -7.64 0.36 6.67
CA GLU A 100 -7.88 1.52 7.52
C GLU A 100 -6.74 2.55 7.41
N GLY A 101 -7.10 3.80 7.12
CA GLY A 101 -6.16 4.92 6.94
C GLY A 101 -5.59 5.09 5.53
N THR A 102 -5.83 4.16 4.59
CA THR A 102 -5.30 4.26 3.23
C THR A 102 -6.28 4.88 2.23
N ASP A 103 -7.57 4.80 2.49
CA ASP A 103 -8.68 5.25 1.65
C ASP A 103 -9.38 6.53 2.16
N VAL A 104 -8.74 7.26 3.07
CA VAL A 104 -9.32 8.47 3.64
C VAL A 104 -9.60 9.54 2.58
N GLN A 105 -10.79 10.15 2.64
CA GLN A 105 -11.19 11.20 1.73
C GLN A 105 -11.01 12.58 2.38
N VAL A 106 -10.06 13.34 1.88
CA VAL A 106 -9.77 14.70 2.35
C VAL A 106 -10.10 15.70 1.26
N VAL A 107 -11.06 16.57 1.53
CA VAL A 107 -11.54 17.57 0.55
C VAL A 107 -10.60 18.78 0.46
N VAL A 108 -10.00 19.18 1.59
CA VAL A 108 -9.13 20.36 1.66
C VAL A 108 -7.68 19.95 1.42
N PRO A 109 -7.04 20.38 0.31
CA PRO A 109 -5.69 19.92 -0.08
C PRO A 109 -4.64 20.16 1.02
N ASP A 110 -4.66 21.32 1.68
CA ASP A 110 -3.69 21.66 2.74
C ASP A 110 -3.80 20.78 3.98
N SER A 111 -4.90 20.04 4.11
CA SER A 111 -5.14 19.13 5.22
C SER A 111 -4.71 17.69 4.93
N VAL A 112 -4.40 17.34 3.68
CA VAL A 112 -4.06 15.97 3.28
C VAL A 112 -2.93 15.44 4.15
N SER A 113 -1.87 16.17 4.33
CA SER A 113 -0.69 15.75 5.11
C SER A 113 -0.96 15.45 6.60
N LYS A 114 -2.14 15.83 7.10
CA LYS A 114 -2.56 15.51 8.48
C LYS A 114 -3.18 14.12 8.59
N TYR A 115 -3.86 13.67 7.55
CA TYR A 115 -4.70 12.46 7.57
C TYR A 115 -4.17 11.34 6.69
N TRP A 116 -3.40 11.68 5.65
CA TRP A 116 -2.85 10.72 4.70
C TRP A 116 -1.38 11.04 4.43
N LYS A 117 -0.53 10.04 4.54
CA LYS A 117 0.92 10.19 4.37
C LYS A 117 1.47 9.02 3.57
N ASP A 118 2.04 9.34 2.44
CA ASP A 118 2.59 8.37 1.49
C ASP A 118 3.64 7.44 2.14
N TYR A 119 4.50 7.99 3.00
CA TYR A 119 5.55 7.21 3.67
C TYR A 119 5.04 6.24 4.74
N GLU A 120 3.81 6.43 5.25
CA GLU A 120 3.17 5.47 6.17
C GLU A 120 2.54 4.30 5.39
N ILE A 121 2.10 4.56 4.15
CA ILE A 121 1.42 3.59 3.30
C ILE A 121 2.40 2.81 2.43
N SER A 122 3.29 3.53 1.74
CA SER A 122 4.25 2.94 0.82
C SER A 122 5.66 3.47 1.08
N PRO A 123 6.26 3.15 2.26
CA PRO A 123 7.66 3.43 2.54
C PRO A 123 8.59 2.64 1.61
N MET A 124 9.90 2.86 1.74
CA MET A 124 10.88 1.98 1.10
C MET A 124 10.68 0.54 1.56
N ALA A 125 10.72 -0.41 0.65
CA ALA A 125 10.41 -1.83 0.88
C ALA A 125 8.97 -2.09 1.39
N ALA A 126 8.02 -1.22 1.03
CA ALA A 126 6.61 -1.44 1.35
C ALA A 126 6.14 -2.82 0.88
N ASN A 127 5.33 -3.46 1.71
CA ASN A 127 4.78 -4.76 1.38
C ASN A 127 3.34 -4.91 1.86
N VAL A 128 2.59 -5.71 1.11
CA VAL A 128 1.24 -6.16 1.47
C VAL A 128 1.26 -7.67 1.47
N GLN A 129 0.89 -8.27 2.59
CA GLN A 129 0.90 -9.72 2.74
C GLN A 129 -0.52 -10.22 3.02
N TRP A 130 -0.94 -11.22 2.26
CA TRP A 130 -2.16 -11.99 2.53
C TRP A 130 -1.73 -13.37 2.99
N ILE A 131 -2.00 -13.70 4.26
CA ILE A 131 -1.58 -14.94 4.89
C ILE A 131 -2.83 -15.76 5.17
N PHE A 132 -2.90 -16.95 4.56
CA PHE A 132 -4.06 -17.81 4.66
C PHE A 132 -3.85 -18.92 5.70
N TYR A 133 -4.89 -19.20 6.42
CA TYR A 133 -4.95 -20.26 7.43
C TYR A 133 -6.14 -21.17 7.14
N HIS A 134 -5.92 -22.48 7.18
CA HIS A 134 -6.98 -23.46 7.06
C HIS A 134 -7.31 -24.04 8.42
N ASP A 135 -8.53 -23.83 8.87
CA ASP A 135 -9.11 -24.46 10.06
C ASP A 135 -10.09 -25.55 9.61
N LYS A 136 -9.84 -26.81 9.98
CA LYS A 136 -10.68 -27.95 9.60
C LYS A 136 -12.16 -27.80 10.02
N ALA A 137 -12.44 -27.07 11.09
CA ALA A 137 -13.79 -26.88 11.63
C ALA A 137 -14.48 -25.62 11.10
N ARG A 138 -13.72 -24.65 10.58
CA ARG A 138 -14.20 -23.28 10.35
C ARG A 138 -13.85 -22.71 8.98
N GLY A 139 -13.24 -23.48 8.11
CA GLY A 139 -12.88 -23.06 6.76
C GLY A 139 -11.58 -22.26 6.66
N VAL A 140 -11.49 -21.43 5.64
CA VAL A 140 -10.28 -20.66 5.33
C VAL A 140 -10.40 -19.25 5.91
N TRP A 141 -9.31 -18.79 6.47
CA TRP A 141 -9.18 -17.45 7.06
C TRP A 141 -8.00 -16.74 6.44
N VAL A 142 -8.13 -15.44 6.27
CA VAL A 142 -7.03 -14.57 5.80
C VAL A 142 -6.68 -13.56 6.87
N LYS A 143 -5.38 -13.31 7.01
CA LYS A 143 -4.82 -12.16 7.74
C LYS A 143 -4.07 -11.30 6.75
N ILE A 144 -4.33 -9.99 6.76
CA ILE A 144 -3.64 -9.04 5.90
C ILE A 144 -2.69 -8.20 6.73
N LEU A 145 -1.47 -8.04 6.22
CA LEU A 145 -0.49 -7.12 6.78
C LEU A 145 -0.18 -6.03 5.76
N LEU A 146 -0.02 -4.82 6.25
CA LEU A 146 0.56 -3.70 5.51
C LEU A 146 1.84 -3.28 6.24
N ASN A 147 2.97 -3.35 5.54
CA ASN A 147 4.28 -3.04 6.12
C ASN A 147 4.51 -3.81 7.44
N GLU A 148 4.19 -5.11 7.41
CA GLU A 148 4.34 -6.07 8.52
C GLU A 148 3.42 -5.82 9.74
N LYS A 149 2.52 -4.84 9.65
CA LYS A 149 1.52 -4.55 10.67
C LYS A 149 0.16 -5.10 10.27
N GLU A 150 -0.57 -5.64 11.24
CA GLU A 150 -1.91 -6.16 11.02
C GLU A 150 -2.85 -5.08 10.50
N ALA A 151 -3.40 -5.31 9.31
CA ALA A 151 -4.26 -4.37 8.61
C ALA A 151 -5.73 -4.62 8.94
N LYS A 152 -6.46 -3.56 9.23
CA LYS A 152 -7.89 -3.63 9.46
C LYS A 152 -8.63 -3.32 8.16
N LEU A 153 -9.55 -4.22 7.79
CA LEU A 153 -10.39 -4.10 6.61
C LEU A 153 -11.78 -3.56 6.98
N PRO A 154 -12.52 -3.00 6.01
CA PRO A 154 -13.91 -2.56 6.20
C PRO A 154 -14.91 -3.73 6.28
N ILE A 155 -14.45 -4.90 6.66
CA ILE A 155 -15.22 -6.13 6.78
C ILE A 155 -15.34 -6.47 8.26
N ALA A 156 -16.56 -6.77 8.71
CA ALA A 156 -16.78 -7.17 10.08
C ALA A 156 -16.15 -8.54 10.37
N THR A 157 -15.42 -8.63 11.48
CA THR A 157 -14.91 -9.89 11.98
C THR A 157 -14.97 -9.91 13.52
N SER A 158 -15.31 -11.07 14.09
CA SER A 158 -15.24 -11.31 15.53
C SER A 158 -13.84 -11.76 15.99
N ARG A 159 -12.89 -11.88 15.07
CA ARG A 159 -11.58 -12.51 15.30
C ARG A 159 -10.42 -11.73 14.72
N PHE A 160 -10.49 -10.39 14.75
CA PHE A 160 -9.35 -9.60 14.31
C PHE A 160 -8.03 -10.18 14.86
N PRO A 161 -7.01 -10.32 14.04
CA PRO A 161 -6.80 -9.83 12.67
C PRO A 161 -7.22 -10.81 11.54
N TYR A 162 -8.02 -11.82 11.85
CA TYR A 162 -8.44 -12.84 10.89
C TYR A 162 -9.82 -12.52 10.33
N TYR A 163 -9.96 -12.68 9.03
CA TYR A 163 -11.19 -12.50 8.27
C TYR A 163 -11.56 -13.82 7.58
N PRO A 164 -12.86 -14.21 7.55
CA PRO A 164 -13.25 -15.40 6.80
C PRO A 164 -13.03 -15.16 5.31
N TRP A 165 -12.58 -16.21 4.61
CA TRP A 165 -12.46 -16.22 3.16
C TRP A 165 -13.65 -16.98 2.58
N GLU A 166 -14.66 -16.22 2.07
CA GLU A 166 -15.89 -16.77 1.46
C GLU A 166 -16.20 -16.05 0.14
#